data_377a40b9bb8b49957ea392838709a528
#
_entry.id   377a40b9bb8b49957ea392838709a528
#
_cell.length_a   1.000
_cell.length_b   1.000
_cell.length_c   1.000
_cell.angle_alpha   90.00
_cell.angle_beta   90.00
_cell.angle_gamma   90.00
#
_symmetry.space_group_name_H-M   'P 1'
#
loop_
_entity.id
_entity.type
_entity.pdbx_description
1 polymer ?
#
loop_
_entity_poly.entity_id
_entity_poly.type
_entity_poly.pdbx_seq_one_letter_code
_entity_poly.pdbx_strand_id
1 'polypeptide(L)'
;MMTRVIISGTSSGIGKAVAELFVYTMDKHGDLMYDVFGIDKNPVDSEFLTNAPNYHHYIADVRDTLPDIEFPEIVIANAGTQDDDDSIDVNLVGLINFCEAYADQPCIQAVCTVASASAHSGAEFPRYTASKGGVVAYTKNLALRVAKYGAVCNSISPGGVYTPINEHIVQDKNKLDAVLNEAILHRWASAEEIAQWIYFITAVNKSATAQDFLVDNGEMAKSNFIW
;
A
#
# COMPACT_ATOMS: atom_id res chain seq x y z
N MET A 1 0.93 9.16 -23.89
CA MET A 1 0.81 7.75 -23.45
C MET A 1 0.61 7.80 -21.94
N MET A 2 -0.40 7.09 -21.42
CA MET A 2 -0.64 7.04 -19.97
C MET A 2 0.46 6.23 -19.28
N THR A 3 0.86 6.64 -18.06
CA THR A 3 1.78 5.89 -17.20
C THR A 3 1.08 4.64 -16.67
N ARG A 4 1.69 3.47 -16.80
CA ARG A 4 1.13 2.21 -16.33
C ARG A 4 1.40 2.00 -14.85
N VAL A 5 0.33 1.81 -14.10
CA VAL A 5 0.35 1.58 -12.65
C VAL A 5 -0.23 0.22 -12.34
N ILE A 6 0.51 -0.63 -11.62
CA ILE A 6 0.01 -1.91 -11.16
C ILE A 6 -0.12 -1.92 -9.63
N ILE A 7 -1.26 -2.39 -9.12
CA ILE A 7 -1.62 -2.31 -7.71
C ILE A 7 -2.17 -3.66 -7.25
N SER A 8 -1.65 -4.22 -6.16
CA SER A 8 -2.24 -5.40 -5.52
C SER A 8 -3.18 -5.03 -4.37
N GLY A 9 -4.27 -5.80 -4.19
CA GLY A 9 -5.24 -5.58 -3.12
C GLY A 9 -6.24 -4.46 -3.41
N THR A 10 -6.77 -4.38 -4.64
CA THR A 10 -7.60 -3.25 -5.11
C THR A 10 -9.09 -3.39 -4.87
N SER A 11 -9.58 -4.50 -4.32
CA SER A 11 -11.02 -4.70 -4.10
C SER A 11 -11.55 -3.97 -2.86
N SER A 12 -10.68 -3.56 -1.93
CA SER A 12 -11.11 -2.87 -0.70
C SER A 12 -10.01 -2.00 -0.09
N GLY A 13 -10.38 -1.22 0.93
CA GLY A 13 -9.47 -0.47 1.79
C GLY A 13 -8.50 0.45 1.06
N ILE A 14 -7.25 0.45 1.50
CA ILE A 14 -6.20 1.34 0.96
C ILE A 14 -5.99 1.10 -0.54
N GLY A 15 -5.87 -0.16 -0.97
CA GLY A 15 -5.61 -0.47 -2.39
C GLY A 15 -6.72 0.00 -3.33
N LYS A 16 -8.00 -0.10 -2.91
CA LYS A 16 -9.13 0.47 -3.64
C LYS A 16 -9.01 2.00 -3.74
N ALA A 17 -8.77 2.68 -2.63
CA ALA A 17 -8.63 4.14 -2.62
C ALA A 17 -7.44 4.61 -3.48
N VAL A 18 -6.34 3.87 -3.49
CA VAL A 18 -5.19 4.14 -4.38
C VAL A 18 -5.59 3.99 -5.84
N ALA A 19 -6.26 2.89 -6.21
CA ALA A 19 -6.70 2.65 -7.58
C ALA A 19 -7.65 3.78 -8.05
N GLU A 20 -8.63 4.16 -7.24
CA GLU A 20 -9.56 5.26 -7.52
C GLU A 20 -8.82 6.60 -7.71
N LEU A 21 -7.84 6.91 -6.86
CA LEU A 21 -7.05 8.13 -6.98
C LEU A 21 -6.28 8.18 -8.31
N PHE A 22 -5.58 7.11 -8.69
CA PHE A 22 -4.82 7.06 -9.93
C PHE A 22 -5.72 7.11 -11.16
N VAL A 23 -6.83 6.37 -11.17
CA VAL A 23 -7.79 6.30 -12.29
C VAL A 23 -8.35 7.68 -12.65
N TYR A 24 -8.63 8.53 -11.65
CA TYR A 24 -9.24 9.85 -11.88
C TYR A 24 -8.24 11.01 -11.89
N THR A 25 -6.95 10.72 -11.80
CA THR A 25 -5.94 11.78 -11.92
C THR A 25 -5.79 12.22 -13.37
N MET A 26 -6.00 13.52 -13.60
CA MET A 26 -5.92 14.17 -14.91
C MET A 26 -4.78 15.17 -14.95
N ASP A 27 -4.27 15.41 -16.15
CA ASP A 27 -3.32 16.48 -16.40
C ASP A 27 -4.02 17.86 -16.48
N LYS A 28 -3.25 18.92 -16.72
CA LYS A 28 -3.76 20.29 -16.85
C LYS A 28 -4.70 20.51 -18.05
N HIS A 29 -4.79 19.56 -18.96
CA HIS A 29 -5.66 19.60 -20.14
C HIS A 29 -6.93 18.76 -19.95
N GLY A 30 -7.05 18.03 -18.84
CA GLY A 30 -8.16 17.14 -18.53
C GLY A 30 -7.99 15.72 -19.11
N ASP A 31 -6.79 15.36 -19.56
CA ASP A 31 -6.50 14.03 -20.06
C ASP A 31 -6.10 13.10 -18.93
N LEU A 32 -6.56 11.85 -18.97
CA LEU A 32 -6.19 10.81 -17.99
C LEU A 32 -4.69 10.53 -18.04
N MET A 33 -4.05 10.53 -16.86
CA MET A 33 -2.60 10.36 -16.75
C MET A 33 -2.15 8.90 -16.65
N TYR A 34 -3.01 8.03 -16.11
CA TYR A 34 -2.63 6.67 -15.73
C TYR A 34 -3.52 5.61 -16.36
N ASP A 35 -2.91 4.47 -16.70
CA ASP A 35 -3.54 3.21 -17.09
C ASP A 35 -3.32 2.24 -15.92
N VAL A 36 -4.39 1.85 -15.20
CA VAL A 36 -4.32 1.23 -13.88
C VAL A 36 -4.71 -0.23 -13.94
N PHE A 37 -3.83 -1.10 -13.48
CA PHE A 37 -3.99 -2.55 -13.43
C PHE A 37 -4.13 -3.00 -11.98
N GLY A 38 -5.34 -3.38 -11.56
CA GLY A 38 -5.63 -3.88 -10.23
C GLY A 38 -5.56 -5.40 -10.18
N ILE A 39 -4.86 -5.96 -9.20
CA ILE A 39 -4.83 -7.40 -8.92
C ILE A 39 -5.37 -7.64 -7.51
N ASP A 40 -6.40 -8.48 -7.40
CA ASP A 40 -6.98 -8.91 -6.12
C ASP A 40 -7.54 -10.32 -6.25
N LYS A 41 -7.57 -11.08 -5.16
CA LYS A 41 -8.23 -12.40 -5.13
C LYS A 41 -9.75 -12.31 -5.20
N ASN A 42 -10.32 -11.15 -4.91
CA ASN A 42 -11.75 -10.86 -4.97
C ASN A 42 -12.07 -9.98 -6.19
N PRO A 43 -13.33 -10.05 -6.71
CA PRO A 43 -13.79 -9.08 -7.69
C PRO A 43 -13.81 -7.66 -7.10
N VAL A 44 -13.71 -6.66 -7.95
CA VAL A 44 -13.86 -5.27 -7.54
C VAL A 44 -15.36 -4.96 -7.33
N ASP A 45 -15.68 -4.39 -6.18
CA ASP A 45 -16.99 -3.85 -5.84
C ASP A 45 -16.92 -2.32 -5.73
N SER A 46 -16.75 -1.67 -6.89
CA SER A 46 -16.72 -0.22 -7.00
C SER A 46 -17.25 0.19 -8.37
N GLU A 47 -18.38 0.89 -8.39
CA GLU A 47 -18.93 1.48 -9.62
C GLU A 47 -17.92 2.44 -10.27
N PHE A 48 -17.12 3.14 -9.46
CA PHE A 48 -16.08 4.03 -9.95
C PHE A 48 -15.05 3.26 -10.78
N LEU A 49 -14.49 2.18 -10.23
CA LEU A 49 -13.47 1.41 -10.94
C LEU A 49 -14.06 0.62 -12.12
N THR A 50 -15.26 0.03 -11.93
CA THR A 50 -15.91 -0.79 -12.98
C THR A 50 -16.24 0.05 -14.23
N ASN A 51 -16.57 1.33 -14.07
CA ASN A 51 -16.93 2.22 -15.17
C ASN A 51 -15.75 3.04 -15.72
N ALA A 52 -14.57 2.93 -15.14
CA ALA A 52 -13.40 3.68 -15.57
C ALA A 52 -12.73 3.03 -16.79
N PRO A 53 -12.57 3.75 -17.92
CA PRO A 53 -12.04 3.18 -19.18
C PRO A 53 -10.55 2.81 -19.10
N ASN A 54 -9.84 3.33 -18.11
CA ASN A 54 -8.41 3.15 -17.85
C ASN A 54 -8.14 2.27 -16.60
N TYR A 55 -9.13 1.49 -16.16
CA TYR A 55 -8.95 0.51 -15.08
C TYR A 55 -9.17 -0.91 -15.59
N HIS A 56 -8.22 -1.78 -15.27
CA HIS A 56 -8.23 -3.20 -15.64
C HIS A 56 -8.10 -4.05 -14.39
N HIS A 57 -9.11 -4.89 -14.11
CA HIS A 57 -9.11 -5.75 -12.92
C HIS A 57 -8.77 -7.19 -13.27
N TYR A 58 -7.84 -7.77 -12.53
CA TYR A 58 -7.42 -9.17 -12.64
C TYR A 58 -7.69 -9.89 -11.31
N ILE A 59 -8.41 -11.00 -11.38
CA ILE A 59 -8.63 -11.85 -10.20
C ILE A 59 -7.46 -12.83 -10.08
N ALA A 60 -6.58 -12.59 -9.10
CA ALA A 60 -5.46 -13.46 -8.77
C ALA A 60 -5.03 -13.27 -7.31
N ASP A 61 -4.55 -14.33 -6.67
CA ASP A 61 -3.91 -14.26 -5.36
C ASP A 61 -2.41 -13.96 -5.55
N VAL A 62 -1.86 -13.07 -4.73
CA VAL A 62 -0.43 -12.71 -4.81
C VAL A 62 0.51 -13.87 -4.50
N ARG A 63 0.00 -14.94 -3.91
CA ARG A 63 0.73 -16.20 -3.64
C ARG A 63 0.85 -17.11 -4.87
N ASP A 64 0.01 -16.90 -5.88
CA ASP A 64 -0.09 -17.75 -7.07
C ASP A 64 0.65 -17.15 -8.27
N THR A 65 0.47 -17.78 -9.44
CA THR A 65 0.95 -17.22 -10.71
C THR A 65 0.18 -15.93 -11.02
N LEU A 66 0.91 -14.85 -11.22
CA LEU A 66 0.35 -13.55 -11.53
C LEU A 66 0.11 -13.35 -13.03
N PRO A 67 -0.86 -12.52 -13.43
CA PRO A 67 -1.12 -12.20 -14.82
C PRO A 67 0.09 -11.53 -15.49
N ASP A 68 0.29 -11.80 -16.76
CA ASP A 68 1.33 -11.15 -17.56
C ASP A 68 0.88 -9.73 -17.93
N ILE A 69 1.48 -8.72 -17.27
CA ILE A 69 1.21 -7.29 -17.50
C ILE A 69 2.56 -6.64 -17.85
N GLU A 70 2.69 -6.28 -19.13
CA GLU A 70 3.95 -5.74 -19.64
C GLU A 70 4.18 -4.28 -19.23
N PHE A 71 5.42 -3.96 -18.91
CA PHE A 71 5.96 -2.62 -18.76
C PHE A 71 5.24 -1.70 -17.76
N PRO A 72 4.92 -2.14 -16.52
CA PRO A 72 4.47 -1.22 -15.49
C PRO A 72 5.59 -0.25 -15.10
N GLU A 73 5.24 1.02 -14.97
CA GLU A 73 6.16 2.09 -14.60
C GLU A 73 6.07 2.41 -13.10
N ILE A 74 4.91 2.15 -12.49
CA ILE A 74 4.68 2.29 -11.05
C ILE A 74 4.11 0.97 -10.50
N VAL A 75 4.73 0.45 -9.45
CA VAL A 75 4.31 -0.78 -8.77
C VAL A 75 3.93 -0.47 -7.33
N ILE A 76 2.70 -0.85 -6.92
CA ILE A 76 2.18 -0.64 -5.57
C ILE A 76 1.76 -1.97 -4.98
N ALA A 77 2.58 -2.51 -4.08
CA ALA A 77 2.37 -3.78 -3.41
C ALA A 77 1.64 -3.55 -2.08
N ASN A 78 0.30 -3.65 -2.12
CA ASN A 78 -0.56 -3.34 -0.99
C ASN A 78 -1.31 -4.55 -0.43
N ALA A 79 -1.57 -5.61 -1.21
CA ALA A 79 -2.31 -6.78 -0.75
C ALA A 79 -1.78 -7.30 0.59
N GLY A 80 -2.70 -7.55 1.53
CA GLY A 80 -2.33 -7.98 2.88
C GLY A 80 -3.52 -8.46 3.71
N THR A 81 -3.21 -9.11 4.82
CA THR A 81 -4.16 -9.62 5.80
C THR A 81 -3.65 -9.38 7.23
N GLN A 82 -4.58 -9.33 8.20
CA GLN A 82 -4.27 -9.38 9.63
C GLN A 82 -4.49 -10.78 10.23
N ASP A 83 -4.92 -11.76 9.43
CA ASP A 83 -4.96 -13.14 9.87
C ASP A 83 -3.52 -13.60 10.15
N ASP A 84 -3.23 -13.91 11.43
CA ASP A 84 -1.86 -14.20 11.84
C ASP A 84 -1.31 -15.45 11.16
N ASP A 85 -2.14 -16.47 10.92
CA ASP A 85 -1.71 -17.72 10.27
C ASP A 85 -1.29 -17.50 8.80
N ASP A 86 -1.97 -16.63 8.08
CA ASP A 86 -1.70 -16.31 6.66
C ASP A 86 -0.74 -15.12 6.47
N SER A 87 -0.40 -14.39 7.54
CA SER A 87 0.32 -13.11 7.43
C SER A 87 1.68 -13.22 6.77
N ILE A 88 2.47 -14.25 7.07
CA ILE A 88 3.79 -14.42 6.44
C ILE A 88 3.63 -14.69 4.94
N ASP A 89 2.72 -15.59 4.58
CA ASP A 89 2.57 -16.04 3.20
C ASP A 89 1.93 -14.95 2.31
N VAL A 90 0.97 -14.21 2.82
CA VAL A 90 0.31 -13.13 2.05
C VAL A 90 1.14 -11.85 2.08
N ASN A 91 1.46 -11.33 3.30
CA ASN A 91 2.01 -9.98 3.46
C ASN A 91 3.48 -9.89 3.07
N LEU A 92 4.24 -10.98 3.18
CA LEU A 92 5.66 -10.99 2.89
C LEU A 92 5.97 -11.79 1.62
N VAL A 93 5.66 -13.09 1.59
CA VAL A 93 5.99 -13.94 0.43
C VAL A 93 5.21 -13.49 -0.80
N GLY A 94 3.90 -13.26 -0.67
CA GLY A 94 3.05 -12.77 -1.76
C GLY A 94 3.45 -11.38 -2.25
N LEU A 95 3.83 -10.47 -1.34
CA LEU A 95 4.36 -9.16 -1.71
C LEU A 95 5.69 -9.28 -2.48
N ILE A 96 6.60 -10.14 -2.03
CA ILE A 96 7.85 -10.42 -2.74
C ILE A 96 7.54 -10.96 -4.14
N ASN A 97 6.67 -11.97 -4.26
CA ASN A 97 6.26 -12.55 -5.53
C ASN A 97 5.71 -11.47 -6.49
N PHE A 98 4.85 -10.59 -5.99
CA PHE A 98 4.31 -9.47 -6.76
C PHE A 98 5.40 -8.49 -7.23
N CYS A 99 6.31 -8.11 -6.36
CA CYS A 99 7.39 -7.20 -6.70
C CYS A 99 8.40 -7.83 -7.68
N GLU A 100 8.73 -9.11 -7.51
CA GLU A 100 9.63 -9.82 -8.42
C GLU A 100 9.01 -9.97 -9.83
N ALA A 101 7.69 -10.10 -9.92
CA ALA A 101 7.01 -10.17 -11.22
C ALA A 101 7.06 -8.85 -12.00
N TYR A 102 7.01 -7.70 -11.30
CA TYR A 102 6.70 -6.44 -11.97
C TYR A 102 7.71 -5.30 -11.75
N ALA A 103 8.57 -5.33 -10.71
CA ALA A 103 9.34 -4.15 -10.35
C ALA A 103 10.77 -4.09 -10.94
N ASP A 104 11.44 -5.22 -11.16
CA ASP A 104 12.84 -5.22 -11.62
C ASP A 104 12.93 -5.19 -13.16
N GLN A 105 12.56 -4.07 -13.77
CA GLN A 105 12.54 -3.89 -15.22
C GLN A 105 12.86 -2.46 -15.66
N PRO A 106 13.35 -2.25 -16.89
CA PRO A 106 13.92 -0.96 -17.32
C PRO A 106 12.95 0.23 -17.34
N CYS A 107 11.64 0.00 -17.47
CA CYS A 107 10.65 1.07 -17.49
C CYS A 107 10.19 1.51 -16.11
N ILE A 108 10.58 0.81 -15.03
CA ILE A 108 10.14 1.15 -13.68
C ILE A 108 10.62 2.54 -13.28
N GLN A 109 9.72 3.32 -12.68
CA GLN A 109 9.97 4.66 -12.18
C GLN A 109 9.83 4.73 -10.66
N ALA A 110 8.85 4.00 -10.10
CA ALA A 110 8.61 4.01 -8.67
C ALA A 110 8.01 2.69 -8.17
N VAL A 111 8.39 2.30 -6.96
CA VAL A 111 7.79 1.20 -6.21
C VAL A 111 7.38 1.69 -4.82
N CYS A 112 6.17 1.34 -4.40
CA CYS A 112 5.71 1.51 -3.02
C CYS A 112 5.19 0.19 -2.46
N THR A 113 5.67 -0.20 -1.30
CA THR A 113 5.17 -1.36 -0.55
C THR A 113 4.43 -0.90 0.70
N VAL A 114 3.34 -1.59 1.06
CA VAL A 114 2.56 -1.23 2.24
C VAL A 114 2.93 -2.14 3.42
N ALA A 115 3.68 -1.56 4.37
CA ALA A 115 4.04 -2.18 5.63
C ALA A 115 2.97 -1.89 6.72
N SER A 116 3.37 -1.53 7.94
CA SER A 116 2.50 -1.15 9.06
C SER A 116 3.33 -0.48 10.15
N ALA A 117 2.72 0.37 10.98
CA ALA A 117 3.32 0.88 12.22
C ALA A 117 3.74 -0.26 13.17
N SER A 118 3.08 -1.43 13.11
CA SER A 118 3.47 -2.62 13.89
C SER A 118 4.88 -3.13 13.56
N ALA A 119 5.40 -2.85 12.37
CA ALA A 119 6.79 -3.15 12.02
C ALA A 119 7.80 -2.38 12.90
N HIS A 120 7.40 -1.28 13.49
CA HIS A 120 8.21 -0.42 14.35
C HIS A 120 7.96 -0.67 15.84
N SER A 121 6.70 -0.84 16.23
CA SER A 121 6.32 -1.04 17.63
C SER A 121 6.55 -2.47 18.12
N GLY A 122 6.49 -3.46 17.23
CA GLY A 122 6.41 -4.86 17.60
C GLY A 122 5.07 -5.26 18.21
N ALA A 123 4.08 -4.37 18.21
CA ALA A 123 2.74 -4.64 18.69
C ALA A 123 1.91 -5.46 17.68
N GLU A 124 0.73 -5.90 18.10
CA GLU A 124 -0.20 -6.75 17.36
C GLU A 124 0.24 -8.23 17.30
N PHE A 125 -0.20 -8.94 16.26
CA PHE A 125 0.03 -10.39 16.12
C PHE A 125 1.46 -10.70 15.69
N PRO A 126 2.10 -11.75 16.26
CA PRO A 126 3.53 -12.01 16.05
C PRO A 126 3.93 -12.21 14.60
N ARG A 127 3.16 -12.99 13.83
CA ARG A 127 3.46 -13.26 12.42
C ARG A 127 3.15 -12.04 11.54
N TYR A 128 2.06 -11.34 11.82
CA TYR A 128 1.74 -10.08 11.15
C TYR A 128 2.87 -9.06 11.32
N THR A 129 3.28 -8.80 12.56
CA THR A 129 4.37 -7.88 12.87
C THR A 129 5.68 -8.30 12.19
N ALA A 130 6.05 -9.58 12.26
CA ALA A 130 7.23 -10.10 11.58
C ALA A 130 7.14 -9.93 10.05
N SER A 131 5.95 -10.19 9.46
CA SER A 131 5.74 -10.01 8.03
C SER A 131 5.95 -8.56 7.60
N LYS A 132 5.39 -7.60 8.35
CA LYS A 132 5.50 -6.17 8.05
C LYS A 132 6.91 -5.61 8.27
N GLY A 133 7.64 -6.11 9.28
CA GLY A 133 9.08 -5.85 9.44
C GLY A 133 9.90 -6.38 8.26
N GLY A 134 9.56 -7.58 7.78
CA GLY A 134 10.14 -8.17 6.57
C GLY A 134 9.90 -7.33 5.31
N VAL A 135 8.69 -6.75 5.16
CA VAL A 135 8.36 -5.83 4.05
C VAL A 135 9.28 -4.61 4.05
N VAL A 136 9.50 -3.96 5.20
CA VAL A 136 10.42 -2.80 5.30
C VAL A 136 11.84 -3.18 4.89
N ALA A 137 12.33 -4.34 5.36
CA ALA A 137 13.67 -4.82 5.00
C ALA A 137 13.78 -5.18 3.51
N TYR A 138 12.79 -5.88 2.96
CA TYR A 138 12.73 -6.23 1.53
C TYR A 138 12.71 -5.00 0.64
N THR A 139 11.94 -3.98 0.99
CA THR A 139 11.85 -2.72 0.24
C THR A 139 13.20 -2.05 0.07
N LYS A 140 14.02 -2.05 1.12
CA LYS A 140 15.40 -1.51 1.05
C LYS A 140 16.29 -2.31 0.10
N ASN A 141 16.13 -3.64 0.09
CA ASN A 141 16.84 -4.49 -0.88
C ASN A 141 16.38 -4.22 -2.32
N LEU A 142 15.06 -4.14 -2.54
CA LEU A 142 14.51 -3.84 -3.86
C LEU A 142 14.96 -2.45 -4.36
N ALA A 143 15.04 -1.45 -3.47
CA ALA A 143 15.53 -0.12 -3.81
C ALA A 143 16.95 -0.15 -4.39
N LEU A 144 17.84 -0.97 -3.82
CA LEU A 144 19.21 -1.14 -4.35
C LEU A 144 19.20 -1.74 -5.77
N ARG A 145 18.28 -2.65 -6.05
CA ARG A 145 18.19 -3.33 -7.35
C ARG A 145 17.61 -2.43 -8.45
N VAL A 146 16.54 -1.68 -8.13
CA VAL A 146 15.87 -0.82 -9.13
C VAL A 146 16.57 0.52 -9.34
N ALA A 147 17.52 0.89 -8.48
CA ALA A 147 18.32 2.10 -8.61
C ALA A 147 19.07 2.21 -9.95
N LYS A 148 19.48 1.07 -10.55
CA LYS A 148 20.10 1.01 -11.88
C LYS A 148 19.21 1.59 -12.99
N TYR A 149 17.90 1.66 -12.78
CA TYR A 149 16.92 2.23 -13.70
C TYR A 149 16.55 3.68 -13.36
N GLY A 150 17.13 4.24 -12.28
CA GLY A 150 16.76 5.56 -11.78
C GLY A 150 15.44 5.59 -11.00
N ALA A 151 14.88 4.44 -10.66
CA ALA A 151 13.63 4.31 -9.95
C ALA A 151 13.78 4.57 -8.44
N VAL A 152 12.74 5.13 -7.82
CA VAL A 152 12.62 5.22 -6.37
C VAL A 152 11.82 4.02 -5.82
N CYS A 153 12.22 3.49 -4.66
CA CYS A 153 11.50 2.39 -4.03
C CYS A 153 11.44 2.64 -2.52
N ASN A 154 10.22 2.73 -1.99
CA ASN A 154 9.96 3.08 -0.59
C ASN A 154 8.84 2.20 -0.02
N SER A 155 8.77 2.11 1.31
CA SER A 155 7.61 1.60 2.02
C SER A 155 6.83 2.72 2.69
N ILE A 156 5.55 2.45 2.92
CA ILE A 156 4.70 3.23 3.81
C ILE A 156 4.25 2.33 4.94
N SER A 157 4.30 2.83 6.18
CA SER A 157 3.88 2.16 7.40
C SER A 157 2.69 2.91 8.02
N PRO A 158 1.44 2.62 7.60
CA PRO A 158 0.27 3.21 8.23
C PRO A 158 0.10 2.72 9.67
N GLY A 159 -0.41 3.61 10.55
CA GLY A 159 -1.03 3.24 11.82
C GLY A 159 -2.47 2.75 11.61
N GLY A 160 -3.37 3.08 12.55
CA GLY A 160 -4.78 2.77 12.39
C GLY A 160 -5.41 3.47 11.18
N VAL A 161 -6.14 2.70 10.34
CA VAL A 161 -6.84 3.19 9.15
C VAL A 161 -8.27 2.67 9.13
N TYR A 162 -9.23 3.52 8.80
CA TYR A 162 -10.63 3.12 8.60
C TYR A 162 -10.76 2.30 7.32
N THR A 163 -10.73 0.98 7.47
CA THR A 163 -10.83 0.01 6.38
C THR A 163 -11.62 -1.22 6.82
N PRO A 164 -12.16 -2.04 5.91
CA PRO A 164 -12.90 -3.25 6.27
C PRO A 164 -12.13 -4.22 7.19
N ILE A 165 -10.81 -4.29 7.08
CA ILE A 165 -9.98 -5.16 7.91
C ILE A 165 -10.04 -4.77 9.41
N ASN A 166 -10.31 -3.51 9.70
CA ASN A 166 -10.40 -2.94 11.05
C ASN A 166 -11.85 -2.74 11.54
N GLU A 167 -12.84 -3.22 10.79
CA GLU A 167 -14.26 -2.99 11.10
C GLU A 167 -14.66 -3.48 12.49
N HIS A 168 -14.07 -4.59 12.95
CA HIS A 168 -14.29 -5.15 14.29
C HIS A 168 -13.84 -4.24 15.45
N ILE A 169 -12.91 -3.30 15.19
CA ILE A 169 -12.52 -2.25 16.13
C ILE A 169 -13.50 -1.08 16.04
N VAL A 170 -13.84 -0.66 14.80
CA VAL A 170 -14.70 0.50 14.55
C VAL A 170 -16.12 0.30 15.11
N GLN A 171 -16.64 -0.93 15.07
CA GLN A 171 -17.97 -1.28 15.60
C GLN A 171 -18.02 -1.35 17.13
N ASP A 172 -16.90 -1.48 17.83
CA ASP A 172 -16.81 -1.48 19.28
C ASP A 172 -16.35 -0.11 19.79
N LYS A 173 -17.30 0.70 20.29
CA LYS A 173 -16.99 2.05 20.74
C LYS A 173 -15.86 2.11 21.79
N ASN A 174 -15.82 1.17 22.73
CA ASN A 174 -14.80 1.18 23.79
C ASN A 174 -13.41 0.87 23.22
N LYS A 175 -13.33 -0.08 22.29
CA LYS A 175 -12.08 -0.37 21.59
C LYS A 175 -11.65 0.81 20.72
N LEU A 176 -12.58 1.39 19.95
CA LEU A 176 -12.30 2.55 19.12
C LEU A 176 -11.77 3.72 19.95
N ASP A 177 -12.46 4.09 21.02
CA ASP A 177 -12.02 5.17 21.91
C ASP A 177 -10.62 4.88 22.50
N ALA A 178 -10.32 3.63 22.85
CA ALA A 178 -9.02 3.23 23.36
C ALA A 178 -7.91 3.42 22.34
N VAL A 179 -8.09 2.89 21.11
CA VAL A 179 -7.05 2.99 20.05
C VAL A 179 -6.89 4.42 19.53
N LEU A 180 -7.96 5.22 19.46
CA LEU A 180 -7.84 6.63 19.10
C LEU A 180 -7.05 7.43 20.16
N ASN A 181 -7.11 7.03 21.42
CA ASN A 181 -6.31 7.64 22.47
C ASN A 181 -4.82 7.26 22.39
N GLU A 182 -4.42 6.25 21.63
CA GLU A 182 -3.01 5.93 21.39
C GLU A 182 -2.36 6.90 20.39
N ALA A 183 -3.11 7.53 19.50
CA ALA A 183 -2.61 8.50 18.54
C ALA A 183 -2.61 9.92 19.08
N ILE A 184 -1.58 10.73 18.77
CA ILE A 184 -1.50 12.14 19.18
C ILE A 184 -2.65 12.96 18.58
N LEU A 185 -3.04 12.67 17.33
CA LEU A 185 -4.14 13.36 16.67
C LEU A 185 -5.52 12.84 17.06
N HIS A 186 -5.61 11.86 17.97
CA HIS A 186 -6.86 11.24 18.44
C HIS A 186 -7.81 10.81 17.32
N ARG A 187 -7.24 10.33 16.21
CA ARG A 187 -7.98 9.79 15.07
C ARG A 187 -7.18 8.75 14.31
N TRP A 188 -7.85 7.91 13.57
CA TRP A 188 -7.26 7.10 12.52
C TRP A 188 -7.25 7.86 11.18
N ALA A 189 -6.42 7.42 10.27
CA ALA A 189 -6.41 7.91 8.89
C ALA A 189 -7.58 7.29 8.10
N SER A 190 -8.04 7.98 7.06
CA SER A 190 -8.88 7.34 6.05
C SER A 190 -8.03 6.61 5.02
N ALA A 191 -8.64 5.70 4.25
CA ALA A 191 -7.96 5.02 3.16
C ALA A 191 -7.46 6.01 2.09
N GLU A 192 -8.23 7.08 1.84
CA GLU A 192 -7.91 8.13 0.89
C GLU A 192 -6.71 8.97 1.33
N GLU A 193 -6.57 9.24 2.65
CA GLU A 193 -5.38 9.93 3.19
C GLU A 193 -4.11 9.09 2.94
N ILE A 194 -4.17 7.78 3.16
CA ILE A 194 -3.05 6.88 2.86
C ILE A 194 -2.80 6.80 1.34
N ALA A 195 -3.85 6.79 0.52
CA ALA A 195 -3.72 6.82 -0.93
C ALA A 195 -2.99 8.07 -1.43
N GLN A 196 -3.25 9.25 -0.83
CA GLN A 196 -2.54 10.49 -1.16
C GLN A 196 -1.04 10.39 -0.82
N TRP A 197 -0.67 9.77 0.30
CA TRP A 197 0.72 9.51 0.63
C TRP A 197 1.38 8.56 -0.37
N ILE A 198 0.71 7.47 -0.75
CA ILE A 198 1.22 6.52 -1.75
C ILE A 198 1.40 7.23 -3.10
N TYR A 199 0.45 8.07 -3.50
CA TYR A 199 0.57 8.89 -4.70
C TYR A 199 1.79 9.83 -4.63
N PHE A 200 1.97 10.54 -3.52
CA PHE A 200 3.15 11.38 -3.33
C PHE A 200 4.46 10.59 -3.44
N ILE A 201 4.55 9.45 -2.76
CA ILE A 201 5.73 8.58 -2.72
C ILE A 201 6.09 8.07 -4.13
N THR A 202 5.11 7.79 -4.98
CA THR A 202 5.32 7.14 -6.29
C THR A 202 5.31 8.10 -7.45
N ALA A 203 4.38 9.04 -7.50
CA ALA A 203 4.17 9.92 -8.64
C ALA A 203 4.94 11.26 -8.52
N VAL A 204 5.07 11.80 -7.30
CA VAL A 204 5.64 13.13 -7.05
C VAL A 204 7.09 13.05 -6.59
N ASN A 205 7.41 12.17 -5.63
CA ASN A 205 8.76 12.00 -5.09
C ASN A 205 9.74 11.48 -6.15
N LYS A 206 10.91 12.12 -6.23
CA LYS A 206 11.99 11.73 -7.15
C LYS A 206 13.36 11.60 -6.45
N SER A 207 13.43 11.82 -5.13
CA SER A 207 14.69 11.90 -4.39
C SER A 207 14.78 11.00 -3.17
N ALA A 208 13.65 10.70 -2.51
CA ALA A 208 13.64 9.75 -1.40
C ALA A 208 13.53 8.33 -1.94
N THR A 209 14.46 7.46 -1.56
CA THR A 209 14.44 6.02 -1.89
C THR A 209 14.99 5.23 -0.71
N ALA A 210 14.62 3.96 -0.59
CA ALA A 210 14.94 3.08 0.53
C ALA A 210 14.45 3.59 1.90
N GLN A 211 13.44 4.48 1.90
CA GLN A 211 12.83 5.02 3.11
C GLN A 211 11.55 4.25 3.46
N ASP A 212 11.22 4.25 4.75
CA ASP A 212 9.92 3.87 5.24
C ASP A 212 9.20 5.10 5.80
N PHE A 213 8.02 5.39 5.26
CA PHE A 213 7.22 6.54 5.64
C PHE A 213 6.18 6.13 6.69
N LEU A 214 6.44 6.44 7.94
CA LEU A 214 5.49 6.20 9.03
C LEU A 214 4.37 7.25 8.99
N VAL A 215 3.13 6.79 8.79
CA VAL A 215 1.92 7.63 8.68
C VAL A 215 0.86 7.09 9.65
N ASP A 216 0.96 7.47 10.91
CA ASP A 216 0.29 6.83 12.05
C ASP A 216 -0.46 7.82 12.97
N ASN A 217 -0.70 9.05 12.52
CA ASN A 217 -1.31 10.10 13.34
C ASN A 217 -0.57 10.36 14.68
N GLY A 218 0.73 10.00 14.74
CA GLY A 218 1.59 10.17 15.89
C GLY A 218 1.48 9.05 16.93
N GLU A 219 0.96 7.88 16.58
CA GLU A 219 0.84 6.73 17.47
C GLU A 219 2.21 6.32 18.04
N MET A 220 3.22 6.16 17.18
CA MET A 220 4.58 5.79 17.60
C MET A 220 5.33 6.91 18.35
N ALA A 221 4.93 8.14 18.18
CA ALA A 221 5.56 9.29 18.84
C ALA A 221 4.91 9.64 20.19
N LYS A 222 3.78 9.02 20.55
CA LYS A 222 3.10 9.29 21.79
C LYS A 222 3.97 8.93 22.99
N SER A 223 4.10 9.88 23.90
CA SER A 223 4.89 9.74 25.12
C SER A 223 4.09 10.19 26.33
N ASN A 224 4.21 9.45 27.42
CA ASN A 224 3.70 9.86 28.74
C ASN A 224 4.71 10.72 29.52
N PHE A 225 5.64 11.37 28.80
CA PHE A 225 6.63 12.22 29.43
C PHE A 225 5.98 13.43 30.08
N ILE A 226 6.27 13.64 31.36
CA ILE A 226 5.80 14.78 32.15
C ILE A 226 6.95 15.80 32.23
N TRP A 227 6.66 17.02 31.78
CA TRP A 227 7.62 18.14 31.79
C TRP A 227 7.73 18.74 33.19
#